data_4e385867f779b9324802f4b751be419d
#
_entry.id   4e385867f779b9324802f4b751be419d
#
_cell.length_a   1.000
_cell.length_b   1.000
_cell.length_c   1.000
_cell.angle_alpha   90.00
_cell.angle_beta   90.00
_cell.angle_gamma   90.00
#
_symmetry.space_group_name_H-M   'P 1'
#
loop_
_entity.id
_entity.type
_entity.pdbx_description
1 polymer ?
#
loop_
_entity_poly.entity_id
_entity_poly.type
_entity_poly.pdbx_seq_one_letter_code
_entity_poly.pdbx_strand_id
1 'polypeptide(L)' 'MNGVVASFNRHRGLGYIAAGDVQYLFHCAEIVDGTREIEVGAQVGFVEVLRFGNLEASEIIKL' A
#
# COMPACT_ATOMS: atom_id res chain seq x y z
N MET A 1 -0.25 -10.75 2.81
CA MET A 1 -1.33 -10.13 3.59
C MET A 1 -2.33 -9.46 2.67
N ASN A 2 -3.54 -9.30 3.12
CA ASN A 2 -4.57 -8.60 2.36
C ASN A 2 -5.05 -7.37 3.12
N GLY A 3 -5.39 -6.33 2.39
CA GLY A 3 -5.90 -5.11 2.99
C GLY A 3 -6.67 -4.28 1.98
N VAL A 4 -7.01 -3.06 2.38
CA VAL A 4 -7.77 -2.11 1.56
C VAL A 4 -7.02 -0.79 1.57
N VAL A 5 -6.90 -0.17 0.39
CA VAL A 5 -6.27 1.16 0.30
C VAL A 5 -7.14 2.17 1.04
N ALA A 6 -6.60 2.76 2.10
CA ALA A 6 -7.29 3.72 2.94
C ALA A 6 -7.08 5.16 2.44
N SER A 7 -5.92 5.44 1.88
CA SER A 7 -5.61 6.76 1.34
C SER A 7 -4.51 6.66 0.29
N PHE A 8 -4.47 7.63 -0.60
CA PHE A 8 -3.40 7.73 -1.59
C PHE A 8 -3.27 9.16 -2.08
N ASN A 9 -2.03 9.67 -2.04
CA ASN A 9 -1.70 11.01 -2.56
C ASN A 9 -0.89 10.82 -3.84
N ARG A 10 -1.50 11.12 -4.99
CA ARG A 10 -0.86 10.92 -6.30
C ARG A 10 0.38 11.77 -6.50
N HIS A 11 0.37 12.99 -6.00
CA HIS A 11 1.52 13.89 -6.16
C HIS A 11 2.75 13.39 -5.43
N ARG A 12 2.54 12.84 -4.25
CA ARG A 12 3.64 12.34 -3.42
C ARG A 12 3.96 10.87 -3.71
N GLY A 13 3.02 10.14 -4.31
CA GLY A 13 3.17 8.71 -4.53
C GLY A 13 3.15 7.92 -3.25
N LEU A 14 2.43 8.39 -2.24
CA LEU A 14 2.38 7.79 -0.91
C LEU A 14 0.94 7.52 -0.52
N GLY A 15 0.72 6.44 0.20
CA GLY A 15 -0.59 6.10 0.71
C GLY A 15 -0.52 5.14 1.89
N TYR A 16 -1.69 4.75 2.37
CA TYR A 16 -1.83 3.78 3.45
C TYR A 16 -2.77 2.66 3.06
N ILE A 17 -2.40 1.46 3.47
CA ILE A 17 -3.24 0.26 3.34
C ILE A 17 -3.67 -0.13 4.75
N ALA A 18 -4.99 -0.27 4.95
CA ALA A 18 -5.54 -0.74 6.21
C ALA A 18 -5.68 -2.27 6.16
N ALA A 19 -5.14 -2.94 7.16
CA ALA A 19 -5.28 -4.39 7.32
C ALA A 19 -5.57 -4.65 8.80
N GLY A 20 -6.85 -4.93 9.10
CA GLY A 20 -7.30 -5.00 10.49
C GLY A 20 -7.14 -3.63 11.17
N ASP A 21 -6.49 -3.61 12.32
CA ASP A 21 -6.28 -2.38 13.09
C ASP A 21 -4.96 -1.68 12.73
N VAL A 22 -4.25 -2.16 11.74
CA VAL A 22 -2.92 -1.65 11.38
C VAL A 22 -2.99 -0.95 10.05
N GLN A 23 -2.28 0.18 9.95
CA GLN A 23 -2.10 0.87 8.69
C GLN A 23 -0.66 0.76 8.24
N TYR A 24 -0.47 0.45 6.96
CA TYR A 24 0.84 0.26 6.36
C TYR A 24 1.08 1.36 5.35
N LEU A 25 2.16 2.10 5.54
CA LEU A 25 2.58 3.11 4.55
C LEU A 25 3.08 2.38 3.29
N PHE A 26 2.76 2.92 2.14
CA PHE A 26 3.33 2.39 0.90
C PHE A 26 3.69 3.51 -0.08
N HIS A 27 4.68 3.22 -0.91
CA HIS A 27 5.06 4.05 -2.05
C HIS A 27 4.42 3.50 -3.31
N CYS A 28 4.06 4.37 -4.24
CA CYS A 28 3.45 3.93 -5.51
C CYS A 28 4.35 2.99 -6.31
N ALA A 29 5.66 3.09 -6.12
CA ALA A 29 6.62 2.19 -6.78
C ALA A 29 6.49 0.74 -6.35
N GLU A 30 5.83 0.48 -5.20
CA GLU A 30 5.61 -0.88 -4.70
C GLU A 30 4.42 -1.57 -5.35
N ILE A 31 3.65 -0.86 -6.18
CA ILE A 31 2.54 -1.46 -6.93
C ILE A 31 3.14 -2.25 -8.09
N VAL A 32 2.98 -3.58 -8.06
CA VAL A 32 3.73 -4.46 -8.96
C VAL A 32 3.35 -4.35 -10.42
N ASP A 33 2.16 -3.82 -10.75
CA ASP A 33 1.76 -3.65 -12.14
C ASP A 33 2.41 -2.45 -12.83
N GLY A 34 3.18 -1.64 -12.09
CA GLY A 34 3.92 -0.52 -12.65
C GLY A 34 3.11 0.72 -12.97
N THR A 35 1.80 0.72 -12.71
CA THR A 35 0.96 1.88 -13.04
C THR A 35 1.21 3.07 -12.12
N ARG A 36 1.72 2.82 -10.92
CA ARG A 36 1.94 3.84 -9.87
C ARG A 36 0.67 4.56 -9.48
N GLU A 37 -0.48 3.98 -9.76
CA GLU A 37 -1.78 4.52 -9.40
C GLU A 37 -2.63 3.44 -8.77
N ILE A 38 -3.43 3.83 -7.78
CA ILE A 38 -4.32 2.91 -7.09
C ILE A 38 -5.49 3.72 -6.51
N GLU A 39 -6.67 3.12 -6.47
CA GLU A 39 -7.84 3.80 -5.96
C GLU A 39 -8.05 3.51 -4.48
N VAL A 40 -8.51 4.52 -3.75
CA VAL A 40 -8.95 4.34 -2.37
C VAL A 40 -10.13 3.38 -2.39
N GLY A 41 -10.10 2.40 -1.48
CA GLY A 41 -11.09 1.33 -1.42
C GLY A 41 -10.69 0.07 -2.19
N ALA A 42 -9.62 0.12 -2.98
CA ALA A 42 -9.15 -1.06 -3.71
C ALA A 42 -8.66 -2.13 -2.74
N GLN A 43 -9.03 -3.37 -3.03
CA GLN A 43 -8.53 -4.52 -2.28
C GLN A 43 -7.18 -4.92 -2.85
N VAL A 44 -6.22 -5.19 -1.97
CA VAL A 44 -4.85 -5.50 -2.37
C VAL A 44 -4.27 -6.62 -1.53
N GLY A 45 -3.34 -7.36 -2.14
CA GLY A 45 -2.41 -8.22 -1.41
C GLY A 45 -1.09 -7.48 -1.29
N PHE A 46 -0.33 -7.76 -0.24
CA PHE A 46 0.96 -7.11 -0.05
C PHE A 46 1.84 -7.89 0.92
N VAL A 47 3.12 -7.52 0.95
CA VAL A 47 4.09 -8.06 1.91
C VAL A 47 4.35 -6.98 2.96
N GLU A 48 4.28 -7.36 4.22
CA GLU A 48 4.65 -6.49 5.33
C GLU A 48 6.17 -6.40 5.42
N VAL A 49 6.69 -5.19 5.50
CA VAL A 49 8.11 -4.96 5.73
C VAL A 49 8.30 -3.94 6.84
N LEU A 50 9.39 -4.07 7.57
CA LEU A 50 9.75 -3.12 8.61
C LEU A 50 10.92 -2.28 8.10
N ARG A 51 10.71 -0.97 7.97
CA ARG A 51 11.75 -0.04 7.51
C ARG A 51 11.88 1.08 8.52
N PHE A 52 13.10 1.25 9.03
CA PHE A 52 13.39 2.29 10.02
C PHE A 52 12.40 2.28 11.18
N GLY A 53 11.99 1.08 11.62
CA GLY A 53 11.06 0.93 12.73
C GLY A 53 9.59 1.14 12.36
N ASN A 54 9.27 1.41 11.10
CA ASN A 54 7.90 1.62 10.65
C ASN A 54 7.41 0.47 9.78
N LEU A 55 6.13 0.10 9.94
CA LEU A 55 5.51 -0.91 9.11
C LEU A 55 5.15 -0.33 7.75
N GLU A 56 5.59 -0.99 6.68
CA GLU A 56 5.31 -0.58 5.31
C GLU A 56 4.82 -1.77 4.50
N ALA A 57 4.09 -1.47 3.43
CA ALA A 57 3.62 -2.47 2.50
C ALA A 57 4.51 -2.48 1.26
N SER A 58 4.90 -3.67 0.83
CA SER A 58 5.72 -3.89 -0.36
C SER A 58 5.02 -4.89 -1.27
N GLU A 59 5.42 -4.95 -2.54
CA GLU A 59 4.89 -5.90 -3.52
C GLU A 59 3.37 -5.92 -3.54
N ILE A 60 2.78 -4.75 -3.78
CA ILE A 60 1.34 -4.56 -3.74
C ILE A 60 0.70 -5.08 -5.02
N ILE A 61 -0.24 -6.01 -4.86
CA ILE A 61 -0.96 -6.64 -5.96
C ILE A 61 -2.44 -6.23 -5.85
N LYS A 62 -2.98 -5.65 -6.91
CA LYS A 62 -4.41 -5.33 -6.97
C LYS A 62 -5.19 -6.63 -7.13
N LEU A 63 -6.18 -6.82 -6.28
CA LEU A 63 -7.00 -8.03 -6.27
C LEU A 63 -8.27 -7.87 -7.10
#